data_b33c35b742c1b078035003c1dc850671
#
_entry.id   b33c35b742c1b078035003c1dc850671
#
_cell.length_a   1.000
_cell.length_b   1.000
_cell.length_c   1.000
_cell.angle_alpha   90.00
_cell.angle_beta   90.00
_cell.angle_gamma   90.00
#
_symmetry.space_group_name_H-M   'P 1'
#
loop_
_entity.id
_entity.type
_entity.pdbx_description
1 polymer ?
#
loop_
_entity_poly.entity_id
_entity_poly.type
_entity_poly.pdbx_seq_one_letter_code
_entity_poly.pdbx_strand_id
1 'polypeptide(L)'
;YKTYKWLAKQVDDAYITTSNIKKPPRHPMNFKEKVRHMTKMGVKKNRIVQEKTPYVAANLLKKFDPDTTAVVYAFGKKDAGRLKGGTKKSGGKTYYQDYLKNKNNLEGFDVHGYYITAPQFGSVSGTQMRKLLGDPKVDDSDRVKGFKKVFGYYDKGIYNMMTNKFRKLFESYDLSDE
;
A
#
# COMPACT_ATOMS: atom_id res chain seq x y z
N TYR A 1 -7.14 2.21 -2.60
CA TYR A 1 -7.84 3.50 -2.43
C TYR A 1 -8.83 3.49 -1.26
N LYS A 2 -9.63 2.43 -1.12
CA LYS A 2 -10.59 2.32 0.00
C LYS A 2 -9.90 2.32 1.36
N THR A 3 -8.77 1.62 1.49
CA THR A 3 -7.96 1.63 2.71
C THR A 3 -7.43 3.03 3.01
N TYR A 4 -6.93 3.73 2.00
CA TYR A 4 -6.46 5.11 2.13
C TYR A 4 -7.60 6.03 2.60
N LYS A 5 -8.78 5.94 2.00
CA LYS A 5 -9.96 6.73 2.40
C LYS A 5 -10.39 6.43 3.83
N TRP A 6 -10.36 5.16 4.21
CA TRP A 6 -10.67 4.75 5.58
C TRP A 6 -9.69 5.37 6.57
N LEU A 7 -8.38 5.28 6.28
CA LEU A 7 -7.35 5.86 7.13
C LEU A 7 -7.48 7.38 7.22
N ALA A 8 -7.80 8.06 6.13
CA ALA A 8 -7.94 9.51 6.09
C ALA A 8 -9.05 10.02 7.02
N LYS A 9 -10.02 9.18 7.36
CA LYS A 9 -11.06 9.51 8.35
C LYS A 9 -10.60 9.35 9.80
N GLN A 10 -9.50 8.63 10.02
CA GLN A 10 -8.98 8.34 11.37
C GLN A 10 -7.90 9.33 11.81
N VAL A 11 -7.25 10.00 10.88
CA VAL A 11 -6.07 10.84 11.12
C VAL A 11 -6.23 12.20 10.42
N ASP A 12 -5.43 13.18 10.85
CA ASP A 12 -5.47 14.53 10.24
C ASP A 12 -4.94 14.50 8.80
N ASP A 13 -3.83 13.80 8.58
CA ASP A 13 -3.18 13.72 7.27
C ASP A 13 -2.83 12.26 6.95
N ALA A 14 -3.39 11.74 5.85
CA ALA A 14 -3.09 10.40 5.39
C ALA A 14 -2.18 10.43 4.16
N TYR A 15 -1.23 9.49 4.11
CA TYR A 15 -0.26 9.35 3.03
C TYR A 15 -0.15 7.90 2.59
N ILE A 16 0.27 7.70 1.36
CA ILE A 16 0.69 6.40 0.85
C ILE A 16 2.19 6.45 0.63
N THR A 17 2.92 5.54 1.27
CA THR A 17 4.35 5.38 1.05
C THR A 17 4.59 4.17 0.16
N THR A 18 5.42 4.33 -0.85
CA THR A 18 5.75 3.24 -1.76
C THR A 18 7.17 3.39 -2.29
N SER A 19 7.77 2.27 -2.70
CA SER A 19 9.13 2.24 -3.20
C SER A 19 9.19 2.47 -4.70
N ASN A 20 10.40 2.78 -5.20
CA ASN A 20 10.72 2.79 -6.63
C ASN A 20 11.25 1.42 -7.11
N ILE A 21 11.17 0.40 -6.26
CA ILE A 21 11.70 -0.92 -6.60
C ILE A 21 10.82 -1.56 -7.67
N LYS A 22 11.48 -1.92 -8.79
CA LYS A 22 10.87 -2.68 -9.88
C LYS A 22 11.48 -4.07 -9.87
N LYS A 23 10.88 -4.97 -9.10
CA LYS A 23 11.30 -6.38 -9.02
C LYS A 23 10.11 -7.29 -9.31
N PRO A 24 9.98 -7.82 -10.54
CA PRO A 24 9.04 -8.91 -10.76
C PRO A 24 9.37 -10.10 -9.84
N PRO A 25 8.39 -10.84 -9.34
CA PRO A 25 6.96 -10.73 -9.59
C PRO A 25 6.19 -9.77 -8.69
N ARG A 26 6.78 -9.30 -7.57
CA ARG A 26 6.04 -8.51 -6.56
C ARG A 26 5.85 -7.04 -6.94
N HIS A 27 6.83 -6.45 -7.65
CA HIS A 27 6.86 -5.03 -7.96
C HIS A 27 7.02 -4.79 -9.47
N PRO A 28 5.95 -5.00 -10.26
CA PRO A 28 6.04 -4.84 -11.71
C PRO A 28 6.13 -3.38 -12.16
N MET A 29 5.74 -2.43 -11.31
CA MET A 29 5.70 -1.01 -11.65
C MET A 29 6.72 -0.20 -10.85
N ASN A 30 7.34 0.81 -11.50
CA ASN A 30 8.18 1.78 -10.83
C ASN A 30 7.32 2.83 -10.08
N PHE A 31 7.98 3.76 -9.36
CA PHE A 31 7.26 4.77 -8.59
C PHE A 31 6.38 5.67 -9.46
N LYS A 32 6.88 6.16 -10.57
CA LYS A 32 6.10 7.03 -11.48
C LYS A 32 4.84 6.34 -11.99
N GLU A 33 4.95 5.08 -12.35
CA GLU A 33 3.82 4.28 -12.80
C GLU A 33 2.79 4.04 -11.70
N LYS A 34 3.26 3.77 -10.48
CA LYS A 34 2.39 3.66 -9.30
C LYS A 34 1.64 4.96 -9.02
N VAL A 35 2.33 6.10 -9.07
CA VAL A 35 1.71 7.42 -8.88
C VAL A 35 0.65 7.69 -9.92
N ARG A 36 0.95 7.42 -11.18
CA ARG A 36 0.01 7.62 -12.30
C ARG A 36 -1.27 6.82 -12.09
N HIS A 37 -1.14 5.57 -11.67
CA HIS A 37 -2.27 4.70 -11.38
C HIS A 37 -3.08 5.20 -10.16
N MET A 38 -2.40 5.48 -9.05
CA MET A 38 -3.07 5.91 -7.81
C MET A 38 -3.77 7.27 -7.96
N THR A 39 -3.20 8.21 -8.72
CA THR A 39 -3.84 9.52 -8.96
C THR A 39 -5.11 9.36 -9.77
N LYS A 40 -5.16 8.45 -10.72
CA LYS A 40 -6.39 8.14 -11.46
C LYS A 40 -7.46 7.48 -10.59
N MET A 41 -7.06 6.75 -9.55
CA MET A 41 -8.00 6.21 -8.58
C MET A 41 -8.58 7.28 -7.64
N GLY A 42 -7.94 8.44 -7.54
CA GLY A 42 -8.43 9.55 -6.73
C GLY A 42 -7.50 9.99 -5.60
N VAL A 43 -6.31 9.41 -5.47
CA VAL A 43 -5.33 9.85 -4.48
C VAL A 43 -4.59 11.08 -4.99
N LYS A 44 -4.51 12.13 -4.18
CA LYS A 44 -3.75 13.33 -4.55
C LYS A 44 -2.26 13.00 -4.64
N LYS A 45 -1.60 13.53 -5.66
CA LYS A 45 -0.16 13.28 -5.90
C LYS A 45 0.71 13.65 -4.69
N ASN A 46 0.40 14.73 -3.99
CA ASN A 46 1.15 15.17 -2.81
C ASN A 46 0.97 14.28 -1.58
N ARG A 47 0.09 13.27 -1.66
CA ARG A 47 -0.13 12.27 -0.60
C ARG A 47 0.56 10.95 -0.91
N ILE A 48 1.29 10.84 -2.02
CA ILE A 48 2.03 9.66 -2.42
C ILE A 48 3.51 9.99 -2.29
N VAL A 49 4.21 9.29 -1.41
CA VAL A 49 5.61 9.57 -1.07
C VAL A 49 6.48 8.37 -1.41
N GLN A 50 7.58 8.65 -2.13
CA GLN A 50 8.58 7.63 -2.41
C GLN A 50 9.43 7.37 -1.17
N GLU A 51 9.49 6.12 -0.76
CA GLU A 51 10.28 5.67 0.38
C GLU A 51 11.12 4.46 -0.01
N LYS A 52 12.39 4.45 0.36
CA LYS A 52 13.28 3.29 0.16
C LYS A 52 12.78 2.11 0.98
N THR A 53 12.36 2.38 2.21
CA THR A 53 11.74 1.41 3.11
C THR A 53 10.38 1.97 3.56
N PRO A 54 9.27 1.58 2.90
CA PRO A 54 7.94 2.18 3.17
C PRO A 54 7.49 2.11 4.62
N TYR A 55 7.89 1.08 5.35
CA TYR A 55 7.52 0.91 6.76
C TYR A 55 8.24 1.86 7.73
N VAL A 56 9.32 2.49 7.30
CA VAL A 56 10.05 3.46 8.11
C VAL A 56 9.63 4.90 7.81
N ALA A 57 9.16 5.15 6.59
CA ALA A 57 8.67 6.45 6.12
C ALA A 57 9.64 7.62 6.37
N ALA A 58 10.94 7.39 6.22
CA ALA A 58 11.97 8.36 6.59
C ALA A 58 11.86 9.69 5.84
N ASN A 59 11.55 9.67 4.55
CA ASN A 59 11.41 10.89 3.74
C ASN A 59 10.17 11.70 4.13
N LEU A 60 9.07 11.02 4.41
CA LEU A 60 7.84 11.65 4.86
C LEU A 60 8.03 12.32 6.23
N LEU A 61 8.64 11.60 7.17
CA LEU A 61 8.80 12.08 8.56
C LEU A 61 9.74 13.27 8.69
N LYS A 62 10.65 13.49 7.76
CA LYS A 62 11.50 14.70 7.73
C LYS A 62 10.72 16.00 7.70
N LYS A 63 9.46 15.97 7.25
CA LYS A 63 8.60 17.16 7.12
C LYS A 63 7.85 17.51 8.40
N PHE A 64 7.93 16.66 9.42
CA PHE A 64 7.13 16.78 10.65
C PHE A 64 8.00 16.88 11.88
N ASP A 65 7.46 17.57 12.90
CA ASP A 65 8.11 17.69 14.20
C ASP A 65 7.95 16.36 14.99
N PRO A 66 9.05 15.71 15.37
CA PRO A 66 8.96 14.42 16.08
C PRO A 66 8.30 14.49 17.47
N ASP A 67 8.33 15.66 18.12
CA ASP A 67 7.72 15.82 19.44
C ASP A 67 6.20 15.98 19.38
N THR A 68 5.69 16.60 18.32
CA THR A 68 4.28 17.01 18.22
C THR A 68 3.46 16.24 17.20
N THR A 69 4.09 15.32 16.48
CA THR A 69 3.44 14.54 15.44
C THR A 69 3.36 13.06 15.83
N ALA A 70 2.15 12.55 15.96
CA ALA A 70 1.91 11.11 16.14
C ALA A 70 1.79 10.44 14.78
N VAL A 71 2.47 9.33 14.60
CA VAL A 71 2.51 8.59 13.33
C VAL A 71 1.78 7.26 13.50
N VAL A 72 0.83 7.01 12.60
CA VAL A 72 0.04 5.77 12.60
C VAL A 72 0.31 5.02 11.29
N TYR A 73 0.78 3.79 11.42
CA TYR A 73 1.03 2.89 10.31
C TYR A 73 -0.16 1.95 10.13
N ALA A 74 -0.77 1.96 8.95
CA ALA A 74 -1.90 1.10 8.65
C ALA A 74 -1.45 -0.10 7.82
N PHE A 75 -1.83 -1.28 8.26
CA PHE A 75 -1.54 -2.55 7.58
C PHE A 75 -2.81 -3.36 7.36
N GLY A 76 -2.85 -4.14 6.28
CA GLY A 76 -3.84 -5.19 6.13
C GLY A 76 -3.57 -6.37 7.08
N LYS A 77 -4.54 -7.28 7.21
CA LYS A 77 -4.41 -8.46 8.10
C LYS A 77 -3.18 -9.32 7.81
N LYS A 78 -2.78 -9.44 6.56
CA LYS A 78 -1.61 -10.24 6.14
C LYS A 78 -0.31 -9.67 6.69
N ASP A 79 -0.26 -8.35 6.86
CA ASP A 79 0.92 -7.65 7.33
C ASP A 79 0.83 -7.25 8.81
N ALA A 80 -0.28 -7.58 9.47
CA ALA A 80 -0.42 -7.40 10.91
C ALA A 80 0.66 -8.22 11.62
N GLY A 81 1.46 -7.57 12.45
CA GLY A 81 2.60 -8.19 13.12
C GLY A 81 3.95 -7.83 12.54
N ARG A 82 4.03 -7.11 11.42
CA ARG A 82 5.30 -6.53 10.94
C ARG A 82 5.85 -5.52 11.94
N LEU A 83 4.95 -4.79 12.61
CA LEU A 83 5.30 -3.92 13.72
C LEU A 83 4.71 -4.53 15.00
N LYS A 84 5.59 -4.86 15.94
CA LYS A 84 5.17 -5.50 17.20
C LYS A 84 5.16 -4.49 18.34
N GLY A 85 4.02 -4.37 18.99
CA GLY A 85 3.88 -3.63 20.23
C GLY A 85 4.15 -4.53 21.43
N GLY A 86 4.16 -3.95 22.62
CA GLY A 86 4.26 -4.67 23.87
C GLY A 86 5.27 -4.08 24.83
N THR A 87 5.86 -4.95 25.63
CA THR A 87 6.84 -4.59 26.67
C THR A 87 8.18 -5.23 26.32
N LYS A 88 9.26 -4.47 26.46
CA LYS A 88 10.62 -4.99 26.32
C LYS A 88 10.94 -5.95 27.46
N LYS A 89 11.87 -6.89 27.24
CA LYS A 89 12.41 -7.75 28.29
C LYS A 89 12.97 -6.97 29.47
N SER A 90 13.46 -5.75 29.23
CA SER A 90 13.98 -4.82 30.24
C SER A 90 12.90 -4.04 31.01
N GLY A 91 11.61 -4.24 30.72
CA GLY A 91 10.48 -3.66 31.44
C GLY A 91 9.85 -2.40 30.87
N GLY A 92 10.41 -1.80 29.79
CA GLY A 92 9.83 -0.63 29.14
C GLY A 92 8.93 -1.00 27.97
N LYS A 93 8.07 -0.07 27.53
CA LYS A 93 7.26 -0.24 26.33
C LYS A 93 8.14 -0.26 25.08
N THR A 94 7.80 -1.11 24.10
CA THR A 94 8.45 -1.08 22.78
C THR A 94 8.08 0.22 22.03
N TYR A 95 8.86 0.57 21.00
CA TYR A 95 8.61 1.78 20.23
C TYR A 95 7.24 1.77 19.56
N TYR A 96 6.87 0.67 18.90
CA TYR A 96 5.57 0.56 18.24
C TYR A 96 4.50 0.10 19.22
N GLN A 97 3.37 0.80 19.23
CA GLN A 97 2.23 0.54 20.10
C GLN A 97 0.93 0.49 19.30
N ASP A 98 -0.07 -0.20 19.81
CA ASP A 98 -1.39 -0.30 19.20
C ASP A 98 -2.09 1.06 19.24
N TYR A 99 -2.53 1.55 18.08
CA TYR A 99 -3.20 2.85 17.98
C TYR A 99 -4.52 2.88 18.74
N LEU A 100 -5.38 1.86 18.60
CA LEU A 100 -6.71 1.86 19.21
C LEU A 100 -6.64 1.86 20.75
N LYS A 101 -5.61 1.22 21.30
CA LYS A 101 -5.39 1.19 22.76
C LYS A 101 -4.82 2.51 23.30
N ASN A 102 -4.19 3.32 22.45
CA ASN A 102 -3.44 4.50 22.86
C ASN A 102 -3.99 5.81 22.27
N LYS A 103 -5.10 5.78 21.53
CA LYS A 103 -5.58 6.95 20.78
C LYS A 103 -5.90 8.18 21.64
N ASN A 104 -6.10 8.02 22.92
CA ASN A 104 -6.36 9.14 23.86
C ASN A 104 -5.09 9.70 24.49
N ASN A 105 -3.95 9.01 24.33
CA ASN A 105 -2.65 9.38 24.90
C ASN A 105 -1.53 9.16 23.89
N LEU A 106 -1.60 9.82 22.73
CA LEU A 106 -0.62 9.69 21.69
C LEU A 106 0.64 10.50 21.99
N GLU A 107 1.79 9.86 21.79
CA GLU A 107 3.10 10.49 21.87
C GLU A 107 3.62 10.84 20.47
N GLY A 108 4.54 11.79 20.36
CA GLY A 108 5.25 12.08 19.11
C GLY A 108 6.08 10.89 18.65
N PHE A 109 6.45 10.89 17.38
CA PHE A 109 7.19 9.76 16.82
C PHE A 109 8.66 9.68 17.29
N ASP A 110 9.15 10.65 18.05
CA ASP A 110 10.39 10.55 18.82
C ASP A 110 10.31 9.50 19.94
N VAL A 111 9.10 9.25 20.47
CA VAL A 111 8.84 8.31 21.57
C VAL A 111 8.21 7.01 21.07
N HIS A 112 7.13 7.09 20.31
CA HIS A 112 6.39 5.93 19.78
C HIS A 112 5.94 6.13 18.35
N GLY A 113 5.85 5.03 17.61
CA GLY A 113 5.03 4.89 16.42
C GLY A 113 3.84 4.00 16.75
N TYR A 114 2.72 4.19 16.05
CA TYR A 114 1.50 3.44 16.30
C TYR A 114 1.10 2.63 15.08
N TYR A 115 0.44 1.50 15.29
CA TYR A 115 -0.05 0.66 14.21
C TYR A 115 -1.54 0.41 14.34
N ILE A 116 -2.19 0.25 13.20
CA ILE A 116 -3.61 -0.08 13.11
C ILE A 116 -3.80 -1.08 11.97
N THR A 117 -4.67 -2.05 12.18
CA THR A 117 -5.05 -3.01 11.14
C THR A 117 -6.24 -2.47 10.38
N ALA A 118 -6.08 -2.28 9.07
CA ALA A 118 -7.15 -1.82 8.21
C ALA A 118 -8.18 -2.94 7.97
N PRO A 119 -9.48 -2.59 7.86
CA PRO A 119 -10.47 -3.55 7.40
C PRO A 119 -10.15 -4.04 5.98
N GLN A 120 -10.56 -5.25 5.66
CA GLN A 120 -10.43 -5.76 4.31
C GLN A 120 -11.52 -5.17 3.42
N PHE A 121 -11.11 -4.40 2.42
CA PHE A 121 -12.02 -3.82 1.42
C PHE A 121 -11.91 -4.63 0.12
N GLY A 122 -13.03 -5.20 -0.31
CA GLY A 122 -13.09 -5.98 -1.53
C GLY A 122 -12.62 -7.42 -1.37
N SER A 123 -12.90 -8.23 -2.39
CA SER A 123 -12.63 -9.67 -2.41
C SER A 123 -11.52 -10.07 -3.38
N VAL A 124 -10.87 -9.10 -4.03
CA VAL A 124 -9.89 -9.38 -5.07
C VAL A 124 -8.49 -9.50 -4.45
N SER A 125 -7.95 -10.71 -4.48
CA SER A 125 -6.57 -10.99 -4.04
C SER A 125 -5.55 -10.53 -5.10
N GLY A 126 -4.28 -10.42 -4.70
CA GLY A 126 -3.19 -10.16 -5.64
C GLY A 126 -3.07 -11.23 -6.73
N THR A 127 -3.36 -12.47 -6.40
CA THR A 127 -3.38 -13.59 -7.37
C THR A 127 -4.49 -13.41 -8.40
N GLN A 128 -5.69 -13.07 -7.96
CA GLN A 128 -6.82 -12.82 -8.86
C GLN A 128 -6.55 -11.61 -9.77
N MET A 129 -5.94 -10.56 -9.24
CA MET A 129 -5.54 -9.39 -10.00
C MET A 129 -4.52 -9.72 -11.09
N ARG A 130 -3.49 -10.49 -10.76
CA ARG A 130 -2.48 -10.92 -11.71
C ARG A 130 -3.09 -11.79 -12.82
N LYS A 131 -4.03 -12.66 -12.48
CA LYS A 131 -4.76 -13.48 -13.44
C LYS A 131 -5.63 -12.62 -14.35
N LEU A 132 -6.40 -11.69 -13.80
CA LEU A 132 -7.24 -10.79 -14.57
C LEU A 132 -6.42 -9.97 -15.58
N LEU A 133 -5.33 -9.36 -15.12
CA LEU A 133 -4.55 -8.43 -15.94
C LEU A 133 -3.54 -9.13 -16.85
N GLY A 134 -3.06 -10.31 -16.46
CA GLY A 134 -1.93 -10.96 -17.15
C GLY A 134 -2.27 -12.20 -17.95
N ASP A 135 -3.36 -12.90 -17.65
CA ASP A 135 -3.71 -14.13 -18.35
C ASP A 135 -4.17 -13.84 -19.77
N PRO A 136 -3.44 -14.34 -20.81
CA PRO A 136 -3.83 -14.10 -22.22
C PRO A 136 -5.13 -14.76 -22.62
N LYS A 137 -5.61 -15.73 -21.84
CA LYS A 137 -6.89 -16.41 -22.08
C LYS A 137 -8.10 -15.58 -21.71
N VAL A 138 -7.92 -14.54 -20.89
CA VAL A 138 -8.98 -13.59 -20.55
C VAL A 138 -9.21 -12.68 -21.73
N ASP A 139 -10.47 -12.59 -22.19
CA ASP A 139 -10.85 -11.73 -23.27
C ASP A 139 -10.64 -10.25 -22.94
N ASP A 140 -10.17 -9.44 -23.91
CA ASP A 140 -9.83 -8.04 -23.64
C ASP A 140 -11.02 -7.22 -23.13
N SER A 141 -12.21 -7.45 -23.66
CA SER A 141 -13.42 -6.78 -23.19
C SER A 141 -13.73 -7.11 -21.72
N ASP A 142 -13.54 -8.34 -21.31
CA ASP A 142 -13.73 -8.78 -19.92
C ASP A 142 -12.64 -8.21 -19.01
N ARG A 143 -11.41 -8.12 -19.52
CA ARG A 143 -10.30 -7.52 -18.79
C ARG A 143 -10.54 -6.03 -18.54
N VAL A 144 -11.02 -5.29 -19.54
CA VAL A 144 -11.38 -3.86 -19.40
C VAL A 144 -12.51 -3.69 -18.37
N LYS A 145 -13.54 -4.52 -18.41
CA LYS A 145 -14.63 -4.49 -17.44
C LYS A 145 -14.12 -4.75 -16.02
N GLY A 146 -13.27 -5.76 -15.87
CA GLY A 146 -12.65 -6.09 -14.58
C GLY A 146 -11.77 -4.98 -14.06
N PHE A 147 -10.98 -4.34 -14.93
CA PHE A 147 -10.15 -3.20 -14.57
C PHE A 147 -11.00 -2.05 -14.02
N LYS A 148 -12.07 -1.68 -14.72
CA LYS A 148 -13.00 -0.62 -14.27
C LYS A 148 -13.65 -0.96 -12.93
N LYS A 149 -14.06 -2.20 -12.76
CA LYS A 149 -14.71 -2.66 -11.53
C LYS A 149 -13.76 -2.58 -10.32
N VAL A 150 -12.51 -3.00 -10.50
CA VAL A 150 -11.53 -3.04 -9.41
C VAL A 150 -10.99 -1.66 -9.08
N PHE A 151 -10.62 -0.89 -10.10
CA PHE A 151 -9.91 0.38 -9.90
C PHE A 151 -10.80 1.62 -9.97
N GLY A 152 -12.04 1.50 -10.44
CA GLY A 152 -13.00 2.60 -10.51
C GLY A 152 -12.73 3.61 -11.62
N TYR A 153 -11.83 3.34 -12.54
CA TYR A 153 -11.53 4.21 -13.68
C TYR A 153 -11.03 3.38 -14.88
N TYR A 154 -10.92 4.02 -16.04
CA TYR A 154 -10.25 3.43 -17.19
C TYR A 154 -9.46 4.52 -17.94
N ASP A 155 -8.20 4.25 -18.19
CA ASP A 155 -7.32 5.04 -19.04
C ASP A 155 -6.54 4.06 -19.90
N LYS A 156 -6.65 4.20 -21.22
CA LYS A 156 -6.06 3.26 -22.18
C LYS A 156 -4.55 3.11 -22.01
N GLY A 157 -3.85 4.21 -21.77
CA GLY A 157 -2.39 4.20 -21.60
C GLY A 157 -1.97 3.43 -20.35
N ILE A 158 -2.62 3.69 -19.23
CA ILE A 158 -2.35 3.00 -17.96
C ILE A 158 -2.77 1.53 -18.06
N TYR A 159 -3.94 1.25 -18.62
CA TYR A 159 -4.41 -0.11 -18.86
C TYR A 159 -3.40 -0.92 -19.67
N ASN A 160 -2.92 -0.38 -20.78
CA ASN A 160 -1.94 -1.05 -21.62
C ASN A 160 -0.61 -1.26 -20.89
N MET A 161 -0.15 -0.27 -20.16
CA MET A 161 1.09 -0.39 -19.36
C MET A 161 0.96 -1.52 -18.33
N MET A 162 -0.12 -1.53 -17.56
CA MET A 162 -0.32 -2.53 -16.51
C MET A 162 -0.51 -3.94 -17.07
N THR A 163 -1.33 -4.10 -18.09
CA THR A 163 -1.59 -5.41 -18.69
C THR A 163 -0.34 -6.00 -19.34
N ASN A 164 0.48 -5.19 -19.98
CA ASN A 164 1.75 -5.64 -20.55
C ASN A 164 2.70 -6.16 -19.46
N LYS A 165 2.81 -5.44 -18.34
CA LYS A 165 3.67 -5.85 -17.22
C LYS A 165 3.18 -7.11 -16.54
N PHE A 166 1.88 -7.21 -16.30
CA PHE A 166 1.29 -8.39 -15.67
C PHE A 166 1.29 -9.60 -16.60
N ARG A 167 1.20 -9.41 -17.91
CA ARG A 167 1.31 -10.50 -18.89
C ARG A 167 2.70 -11.13 -18.86
N LYS A 168 3.75 -10.32 -18.86
CA LYS A 168 5.13 -10.79 -18.71
C LYS A 168 5.33 -11.57 -17.42
N LEU A 169 4.74 -11.09 -16.36
CA LEU A 169 4.78 -11.72 -15.05
C LEU A 169 4.08 -13.09 -15.06
N PHE A 170 2.91 -13.16 -15.66
CA PHE A 170 2.11 -14.38 -15.79
C PHE A 170 2.86 -15.45 -16.61
N GLU A 171 3.46 -15.06 -17.72
CA GLU A 171 4.29 -15.94 -18.56
C GLU A 171 5.50 -16.49 -17.79
N SER A 172 6.15 -15.65 -16.96
CA SER A 172 7.27 -16.10 -16.11
C SER A 172 6.85 -17.15 -15.10
N TYR A 173 5.65 -17.05 -14.53
CA TYR A 173 5.11 -18.04 -13.61
C TYR A 173 4.80 -19.36 -14.29
N ASP A 174 4.18 -19.33 -15.46
CA ASP A 174 3.87 -20.53 -16.24
C ASP A 174 5.14 -21.32 -16.59
N LEU A 175 6.22 -20.61 -16.90
CA LEU A 175 7.51 -21.23 -17.21
C LEU A 175 8.20 -21.82 -15.97
N SER A 176 7.93 -21.30 -14.78
CA SER A 176 8.52 -21.79 -13.53
C SER A 176 7.80 -22.99 -12.96
N ASP A 177 6.56 -23.26 -13.36
CA ASP A 177 5.75 -24.39 -12.95
C ASP A 177 6.00 -25.65 -13.82
N GLU A 178 6.77 -25.54 -14.88
CA GLU A 178 7.25 -26.65 -15.71
C GLU A 178 8.58 -27.19 -15.18
#